data_23a064229cbe2e4d2da20bb1554537f6
#
_entry.id   23a064229cbe2e4d2da20bb1554537f6
#
_cell.length_a   1.000
_cell.length_b   1.000
_cell.length_c   1.000
_cell.angle_alpha   90.00
_cell.angle_beta   90.00
_cell.angle_gamma   90.00
#
_symmetry.space_group_name_H-M   'P 1'
#
loop_
_entity.id
_entity.type
_entity.pdbx_description
1 polymer ?
#
loop_
_entity_poly.entity_id
_entity_poly.type
_entity_poly.pdbx_seq_one_letter_code
_entity_poly.pdbx_strand_id
1 'polypeptide(L)'
;MMNWWLKKGVDGFRMDVISLISKEPGLPDKEPGINGYATFNVSANGPHVHEYLQEMRQKALNNADTITVGECSGVTLEEAKKYARSDEKELNMVFQFEHMDVDSDEKAGKWTTRKMDLRNLKKILTRWQKGLQDIAWNSLYWENHDQPRSVSRFGNDSDEYREISAKMLATCIHMMQGTPYVYQGEELGMTNCPFNTLDNFRDLESINAFHELTEQGKMTEEDMMAAIGYKGRDNARTPMQWDDSAYAG
;
A
#
# COMPACT_ATOMS: atom_id res chain seq x y z
N MET A 1 10.31 -10.73 21.37
CA MET A 1 8.95 -10.13 21.16
C MET A 1 8.02 -11.10 20.43
N MET A 2 8.26 -11.54 19.19
CA MET A 2 7.35 -12.40 18.39
C MET A 2 6.92 -13.66 19.14
N ASN A 3 7.87 -14.43 19.69
CA ASN A 3 7.55 -15.63 20.48
C ASN A 3 6.63 -15.37 21.69
N TRP A 4 6.67 -14.17 22.25
CA TRP A 4 5.76 -13.79 23.34
C TRP A 4 4.32 -13.62 22.83
N TRP A 5 4.14 -12.99 21.67
CA TRP A 5 2.83 -12.83 21.03
C TRP A 5 2.26 -14.19 20.56
N LEU A 6 3.09 -15.03 19.95
CA LEU A 6 2.68 -16.40 19.56
C LEU A 6 2.19 -17.22 20.78
N LYS A 7 2.89 -17.10 21.92
CA LYS A 7 2.43 -17.73 23.19
C LYS A 7 1.12 -17.14 23.72
N LYS A 8 0.74 -15.94 23.31
CA LYS A 8 -0.56 -15.30 23.61
C LYS A 8 -1.67 -15.75 22.68
N GLY A 9 -1.37 -16.53 21.64
CA GLY A 9 -2.34 -17.04 20.68
C GLY A 9 -2.51 -16.18 19.43
N VAL A 10 -1.51 -15.37 19.08
CA VAL A 10 -1.47 -14.66 17.78
C VAL A 10 -1.07 -15.65 16.70
N ASP A 11 -1.81 -15.69 15.60
CA ASP A 11 -1.63 -16.63 14.50
C ASP A 11 -0.73 -16.11 13.37
N GLY A 12 -0.17 -14.92 13.50
CA GLY A 12 0.73 -14.38 12.49
C GLY A 12 1.03 -12.91 12.63
N PHE A 13 1.73 -12.36 11.63
CA PHE A 13 2.23 -10.99 11.67
C PHE A 13 2.15 -10.32 10.31
N ARG A 14 1.63 -9.09 10.28
CA ARG A 14 1.92 -8.11 9.24
C ARG A 14 3.14 -7.33 9.66
N MET A 15 4.15 -7.26 8.80
CA MET A 15 5.44 -6.65 9.09
C MET A 15 5.60 -5.36 8.30
N ASP A 16 5.64 -4.27 9.06
CA ASP A 16 5.76 -2.92 8.55
C ASP A 16 7.12 -2.71 7.90
N VAL A 17 7.15 -2.14 6.70
CA VAL A 17 8.35 -1.80 5.90
C VAL A 17 9.49 -2.82 5.98
N ILE A 18 9.17 -4.09 6.00
CA ILE A 18 10.11 -5.17 6.30
C ILE A 18 11.29 -5.25 5.32
N SER A 19 11.11 -4.75 4.10
CA SER A 19 12.20 -4.68 3.11
C SER A 19 13.32 -3.71 3.49
N LEU A 20 13.09 -2.85 4.49
CA LEU A 20 14.04 -1.81 4.90
C LEU A 20 14.91 -2.19 6.11
N ILE A 21 14.81 -3.39 6.66
CA ILE A 21 15.54 -3.77 7.88
C ILE A 21 17.05 -3.94 7.69
N SER A 22 17.50 -4.13 6.47
CA SER A 22 18.92 -4.23 6.12
C SER A 22 19.38 -2.99 5.37
N LYS A 23 20.44 -2.36 5.85
CA LYS A 23 21.02 -1.15 5.25
C LYS A 23 22.35 -1.45 4.58
N GLU A 24 22.71 -0.66 3.57
CA GLU A 24 24.05 -0.72 3.01
C GLU A 24 25.09 -0.29 4.06
N PRO A 25 26.25 -1.00 4.14
CA PRO A 25 27.32 -0.61 5.04
C PRO A 25 27.78 0.84 4.77
N GLY A 26 28.03 1.59 5.86
CA GLY A 26 28.47 2.97 5.78
C GLY A 26 27.35 3.99 5.55
N LEU A 27 26.09 3.53 5.36
CA LEU A 27 24.92 4.39 5.15
C LEU A 27 25.17 5.47 4.06
N PRO A 28 25.53 5.09 2.84
CA PRO A 28 25.88 6.05 1.80
C PRO A 28 24.69 6.96 1.44
N ASP A 29 25.01 8.21 1.10
CA ASP A 29 24.03 9.15 0.57
C ASP A 29 23.44 8.62 -0.73
N LYS A 30 22.18 8.94 -0.98
CA LYS A 30 21.43 8.58 -2.18
C LYS A 30 20.99 9.84 -2.92
N GLU A 31 20.80 9.71 -4.23
CA GLU A 31 20.32 10.81 -5.06
C GLU A 31 18.94 11.30 -4.57
N PRO A 32 18.75 12.62 -4.47
CA PRO A 32 17.48 13.19 -4.06
C PRO A 32 16.35 12.85 -5.04
N GLY A 33 15.19 12.54 -4.48
CA GLY A 33 13.94 12.46 -5.23
C GLY A 33 13.36 13.85 -5.54
N ILE A 34 12.12 13.87 -6.03
CA ILE A 34 11.43 15.09 -6.48
C ILE A 34 11.29 16.17 -5.39
N ASN A 35 11.15 15.76 -4.14
CA ASN A 35 11.04 16.64 -2.97
C ASN A 35 12.38 17.07 -2.37
N GLY A 36 13.51 16.74 -3.02
CA GLY A 36 14.85 17.06 -2.52
C GLY A 36 15.42 16.05 -1.52
N TYR A 37 14.67 15.01 -1.16
CA TYR A 37 15.12 13.93 -0.29
C TYR A 37 15.18 12.61 -1.07
N ALA A 38 16.10 11.73 -0.70
CA ALA A 38 16.11 10.36 -1.24
C ALA A 38 14.85 9.61 -0.78
N THR A 39 14.22 8.91 -1.70
CA THR A 39 13.07 8.07 -1.34
C THR A 39 13.52 6.89 -0.48
N PHE A 40 12.75 6.46 0.50
CA PHE A 40 13.12 5.36 1.36
C PHE A 40 13.24 4.02 0.61
N ASN A 41 12.58 3.86 -0.53
CA ASN A 41 12.67 2.68 -1.38
C ASN A 41 14.10 2.39 -1.89
N VAL A 42 14.96 3.41 -2.02
CA VAL A 42 16.37 3.20 -2.40
C VAL A 42 17.18 2.48 -1.32
N SER A 43 16.65 2.35 -0.12
CA SER A 43 17.22 1.58 0.98
C SER A 43 16.57 0.20 1.15
N ALA A 44 15.64 -0.18 0.27
CA ALA A 44 14.98 -1.48 0.33
C ALA A 44 15.91 -2.61 -0.17
N ASN A 45 15.61 -3.81 0.29
CA ASN A 45 16.28 -5.05 -0.14
C ASN A 45 17.80 -5.03 0.09
N GLY A 46 18.22 -4.46 1.23
CA GLY A 46 19.65 -4.39 1.61
C GLY A 46 20.31 -5.76 1.72
N PRO A 47 21.65 -5.80 1.79
CA PRO A 47 22.46 -7.02 1.52
C PRO A 47 22.16 -8.21 2.45
N HIS A 48 21.64 -7.98 3.66
CA HIS A 48 21.37 -9.02 4.66
C HIS A 48 19.89 -9.24 4.95
N VAL A 49 18.96 -8.63 4.18
CA VAL A 49 17.53 -8.71 4.48
C VAL A 49 17.03 -10.17 4.51
N HIS A 50 17.40 -10.97 3.55
CA HIS A 50 16.98 -12.38 3.47
C HIS A 50 17.59 -13.22 4.59
N GLU A 51 18.84 -12.97 4.99
CA GLU A 51 19.45 -13.64 6.15
C GLU A 51 18.69 -13.35 7.44
N TYR A 52 18.30 -12.09 7.67
CA TYR A 52 17.51 -11.70 8.84
C TYR A 52 16.12 -12.32 8.85
N LEU A 53 15.47 -12.40 7.70
CA LEU A 53 14.14 -13.01 7.58
C LEU A 53 14.20 -14.52 7.80
N GLN A 54 15.22 -15.20 7.27
CA GLN A 54 15.42 -16.62 7.50
C GLN A 54 15.76 -16.93 8.98
N GLU A 55 16.56 -16.09 9.62
CA GLU A 55 16.83 -16.20 11.06
C GLU A 55 15.55 -16.00 11.87
N MET A 56 14.76 -14.98 11.53
CA MET A 56 13.45 -14.72 12.16
C MET A 56 12.51 -15.93 12.01
N ARG A 57 12.43 -16.50 10.81
CA ARG A 57 11.62 -17.70 10.54
C ARG A 57 12.05 -18.86 11.44
N GLN A 58 13.34 -19.15 11.48
CA GLN A 58 13.89 -20.25 12.28
C GLN A 58 13.69 -20.06 13.79
N LYS A 59 13.89 -18.82 14.29
CA LYS A 59 13.86 -18.55 15.74
C LYS A 59 12.47 -18.26 16.30
N ALA A 60 11.54 -17.85 15.46
CA ALA A 60 10.21 -17.44 15.91
C ALA A 60 9.08 -18.16 15.16
N LEU A 61 8.96 -17.97 13.84
CA LEU A 61 7.78 -18.36 13.09
C LEU A 61 7.58 -19.88 12.98
N ASN A 62 8.66 -20.64 12.88
CA ASN A 62 8.59 -22.11 12.83
C ASN A 62 8.11 -22.77 14.14
N ASN A 63 7.94 -21.99 15.21
CA ASN A 63 7.45 -22.50 16.49
C ASN A 63 5.91 -22.59 16.57
N ALA A 64 5.20 -22.11 15.55
CA ALA A 64 3.74 -22.12 15.48
C ALA A 64 3.30 -22.18 14.01
N ASP A 65 2.05 -22.61 13.81
CA ASP A 65 1.40 -22.47 12.50
C ASP A 65 1.02 -20.99 12.31
N THR A 66 1.80 -20.29 11.50
CA THR A 66 1.69 -18.83 11.37
C THR A 66 1.50 -18.39 9.93
N ILE A 67 0.73 -17.32 9.75
CA ILE A 67 0.66 -16.58 8.49
C ILE A 67 1.44 -15.26 8.60
N THR A 68 2.23 -14.93 7.59
CA THR A 68 3.03 -13.69 7.57
C THR A 68 2.88 -12.96 6.25
N VAL A 69 2.73 -11.64 6.35
CA VAL A 69 2.73 -10.76 5.19
C VAL A 69 3.66 -9.57 5.44
N GLY A 70 4.57 -9.32 4.51
CA GLY A 70 5.51 -8.20 4.58
C GLY A 70 5.05 -7.02 3.76
N GLU A 71 5.14 -5.83 4.31
CA GLU A 71 5.02 -4.61 3.51
C GLU A 71 6.36 -4.32 2.83
N CYS A 72 6.36 -4.39 1.49
CA CYS A 72 7.57 -4.27 0.69
C CYS A 72 7.39 -3.20 -0.39
N SER A 73 7.41 -1.92 0.01
CA SER A 73 7.45 -0.81 -0.94
C SER A 73 8.67 -0.93 -1.85
N GLY A 74 8.45 -0.69 -3.15
CA GLY A 74 9.52 -0.77 -4.15
C GLY A 74 10.03 -2.18 -4.45
N VAL A 75 9.37 -3.23 -3.96
CA VAL A 75 9.75 -4.61 -4.29
C VAL A 75 9.46 -4.91 -5.75
N THR A 76 10.44 -5.48 -6.43
CA THR A 76 10.25 -6.05 -7.77
C THR A 76 9.66 -7.46 -7.68
N LEU A 77 9.12 -7.95 -8.81
CA LEU A 77 8.63 -9.33 -8.88
C LEU A 77 9.72 -10.36 -8.52
N GLU A 78 10.95 -10.12 -8.94
CA GLU A 78 12.06 -11.05 -8.66
C GLU A 78 12.46 -11.03 -7.17
N GLU A 79 12.42 -9.87 -6.52
CA GLU A 79 12.62 -9.80 -5.07
C GLU A 79 11.45 -10.46 -4.32
N ALA A 80 10.20 -10.21 -4.75
CA ALA A 80 9.03 -10.82 -4.11
C ALA A 80 9.08 -12.35 -4.11
N LYS A 81 9.60 -12.95 -5.18
CA LYS A 81 9.84 -14.41 -5.24
C LYS A 81 10.81 -14.90 -4.16
N LYS A 82 11.78 -14.09 -3.77
CA LYS A 82 12.71 -14.46 -2.69
C LYS A 82 12.03 -14.39 -1.33
N TYR A 83 11.28 -13.30 -1.06
CA TYR A 83 10.56 -13.10 0.20
C TYR A 83 9.48 -14.15 0.48
N ALA A 84 8.74 -14.55 -0.56
CA ALA A 84 7.49 -15.29 -0.41
C ALA A 84 7.46 -16.64 -1.14
N ARG A 85 8.60 -17.29 -1.30
CA ARG A 85 8.69 -18.62 -1.93
C ARG A 85 7.85 -19.65 -1.17
N SER A 86 7.30 -20.60 -1.90
CA SER A 86 6.49 -21.70 -1.37
C SER A 86 7.23 -22.66 -0.43
N ASP A 87 8.58 -22.58 -0.39
CA ASP A 87 9.39 -23.33 0.58
C ASP A 87 9.40 -22.70 1.99
N GLU A 88 8.68 -21.58 2.17
CA GLU A 88 8.42 -20.88 3.43
C GLU A 88 9.68 -20.57 4.27
N LYS A 89 10.78 -20.24 3.62
CA LYS A 89 12.02 -19.88 4.34
C LYS A 89 11.98 -18.52 4.98
N GLU A 90 11.10 -17.63 4.50
CA GLU A 90 10.97 -16.24 4.96
C GLU A 90 9.53 -15.92 5.31
N LEU A 91 8.77 -15.31 4.42
CA LEU A 91 7.37 -14.90 4.59
C LEU A 91 6.43 -15.76 3.74
N ASN A 92 5.14 -15.76 4.05
CA ASN A 92 4.15 -16.41 3.21
C ASN A 92 3.78 -15.56 1.99
N MET A 93 3.75 -14.23 2.13
CA MET A 93 3.43 -13.29 1.05
C MET A 93 3.95 -11.88 1.34
N VAL A 94 3.93 -11.03 0.32
CA VAL A 94 4.30 -9.61 0.45
C VAL A 94 3.25 -8.71 -0.20
N PHE A 95 3.03 -7.53 0.39
CA PHE A 95 2.35 -6.42 -0.27
C PHE A 95 3.33 -5.69 -1.19
N GLN A 96 3.03 -5.70 -2.47
CA GLN A 96 3.72 -4.90 -3.48
C GLN A 96 2.91 -3.63 -3.80
N PHE A 97 3.57 -2.59 -4.27
CA PHE A 97 2.95 -1.27 -4.47
C PHE A 97 2.86 -0.84 -5.93
N GLU A 98 3.31 -1.64 -6.87
CA GLU A 98 3.40 -1.26 -8.26
C GLU A 98 2.03 -0.84 -8.86
N HIS A 99 0.95 -1.52 -8.46
CA HIS A 99 -0.40 -1.15 -8.87
C HIS A 99 -0.93 0.09 -8.12
N MET A 100 -0.34 0.43 -6.96
CA MET A 100 -0.64 1.66 -6.23
C MET A 100 0.03 2.89 -6.87
N ASP A 101 1.10 2.68 -7.65
CA ASP A 101 1.82 3.77 -8.31
C ASP A 101 1.36 4.01 -9.76
N VAL A 102 0.36 3.26 -10.24
CA VAL A 102 -0.09 3.26 -11.65
C VAL A 102 -0.62 4.60 -12.13
N ASP A 103 -1.05 5.46 -11.23
CA ASP A 103 -1.57 6.81 -11.46
C ASP A 103 -0.66 7.91 -10.91
N SER A 104 0.57 7.57 -10.52
CA SER A 104 1.58 8.55 -10.12
C SER A 104 2.10 9.35 -11.32
N ASP A 105 2.60 10.54 -11.06
CA ASP A 105 3.19 11.44 -12.04
C ASP A 105 4.72 11.48 -11.88
N GLU A 106 5.45 11.63 -12.99
CA GLU A 106 6.91 11.67 -12.96
C GLU A 106 7.46 12.90 -12.22
N LYS A 107 6.71 14.01 -12.20
CA LYS A 107 7.15 15.27 -11.59
C LYS A 107 6.59 15.46 -10.17
N ALA A 108 5.32 15.12 -9.98
CA ALA A 108 4.62 15.34 -8.70
C ALA A 108 4.56 14.07 -7.82
N GLY A 109 5.10 12.95 -8.30
CA GLY A 109 5.03 11.68 -7.58
C GLY A 109 3.58 11.22 -7.42
N LYS A 110 3.19 10.88 -6.19
CA LYS A 110 1.79 10.49 -5.90
C LYS A 110 0.82 11.66 -5.86
N TRP A 111 1.32 12.91 -5.71
CA TRP A 111 0.48 14.10 -5.52
C TRP A 111 -0.08 14.63 -6.83
N THR A 112 -1.08 13.94 -7.35
CA THR A 112 -1.71 14.24 -8.63
C THR A 112 -3.16 13.75 -8.64
N THR A 113 -4.00 14.40 -9.43
CA THR A 113 -5.38 13.96 -9.72
C THR A 113 -5.47 13.10 -10.98
N ARG A 114 -4.32 12.71 -11.55
CA ARG A 114 -4.26 11.87 -12.75
C ARG A 114 -5.00 10.56 -12.51
N LYS A 115 -5.83 10.18 -13.46
CA LYS A 115 -6.50 8.88 -13.45
C LYS A 115 -5.57 7.80 -14.00
N MET A 116 -5.71 6.59 -13.47
CA MET A 116 -4.94 5.43 -13.92
C MET A 116 -5.20 5.08 -15.39
N ASP A 117 -4.19 4.55 -16.09
CA ASP A 117 -4.39 3.84 -17.36
C ASP A 117 -4.71 2.37 -17.07
N LEU A 118 -5.92 1.96 -17.39
CA LEU A 118 -6.40 0.58 -17.19
C LEU A 118 -5.49 -0.46 -17.89
N ARG A 119 -4.88 -0.11 -19.01
CA ARG A 119 -3.95 -1.01 -19.73
C ARG A 119 -2.69 -1.25 -18.92
N ASN A 120 -2.17 -0.22 -18.24
CA ASN A 120 -1.01 -0.36 -17.35
C ASN A 120 -1.36 -1.18 -16.11
N LEU A 121 -2.48 -0.89 -15.46
CA LEU A 121 -2.98 -1.69 -14.34
C LEU A 121 -3.11 -3.18 -14.74
N LYS A 122 -3.74 -3.47 -15.87
CA LYS A 122 -3.87 -4.84 -16.39
C LYS A 122 -2.52 -5.51 -16.63
N LYS A 123 -1.54 -4.80 -17.17
CA LYS A 123 -0.17 -5.33 -17.38
C LYS A 123 0.48 -5.69 -16.05
N ILE A 124 0.38 -4.81 -15.04
CA ILE A 124 0.94 -5.03 -13.71
C ILE A 124 0.30 -6.27 -13.07
N LEU A 125 -1.02 -6.29 -12.94
CA LEU A 125 -1.74 -7.41 -12.34
C LEU A 125 -1.45 -8.73 -13.06
N THR A 126 -1.44 -8.73 -14.40
CA THR A 126 -1.12 -9.94 -15.18
C THR A 126 0.32 -10.41 -14.95
N ARG A 127 1.28 -9.49 -14.88
CA ARG A 127 2.69 -9.82 -14.63
C ARG A 127 2.88 -10.45 -13.25
N TRP A 128 2.27 -9.88 -12.21
CA TRP A 128 2.33 -10.41 -10.86
C TRP A 128 1.64 -11.77 -10.73
N GLN A 129 0.45 -11.94 -11.32
CA GLN A 129 -0.26 -13.24 -11.33
C GLN A 129 0.58 -14.33 -12.00
N LYS A 130 1.09 -14.07 -13.21
CA LYS A 130 1.91 -15.04 -13.94
C LYS A 130 3.28 -15.26 -13.31
N GLY A 131 3.88 -14.21 -12.78
CA GLY A 131 5.24 -14.28 -12.27
C GLY A 131 5.37 -14.98 -10.93
N LEU A 132 4.31 -14.98 -10.11
CA LEU A 132 4.28 -15.71 -8.84
C LEU A 132 3.67 -17.11 -8.96
N GLN A 133 3.05 -17.44 -10.09
CA GLN A 133 2.43 -18.74 -10.30
C GLN A 133 3.41 -19.88 -9.99
N ASP A 134 2.98 -20.83 -9.17
CA ASP A 134 3.73 -22.02 -8.74
C ASP A 134 5.05 -21.71 -7.98
N ILE A 135 5.32 -20.44 -7.66
CA ILE A 135 6.53 -19.99 -6.95
C ILE A 135 6.19 -19.42 -5.58
N ALA A 136 5.23 -18.49 -5.54
CA ALA A 136 4.87 -17.73 -4.34
C ALA A 136 3.38 -17.38 -4.34
N TRP A 137 2.84 -17.07 -3.15
CA TRP A 137 1.45 -16.66 -2.99
C TRP A 137 1.33 -15.14 -3.06
N ASN A 138 0.33 -14.65 -3.81
CA ASN A 138 0.11 -13.23 -3.99
C ASN A 138 -0.79 -12.66 -2.88
N SER A 139 -0.53 -11.44 -2.43
CA SER A 139 -1.47 -10.63 -1.64
C SER A 139 -2.13 -9.59 -2.56
N LEU A 140 -3.45 -9.50 -2.47
CA LEU A 140 -4.28 -8.70 -3.36
C LEU A 140 -5.04 -7.65 -2.55
N TYR A 141 -4.96 -6.38 -2.92
CA TYR A 141 -5.64 -5.29 -2.25
C TYR A 141 -5.87 -4.10 -3.17
N TRP A 142 -6.87 -3.29 -2.89
CA TRP A 142 -7.12 -2.02 -3.57
C TRP A 142 -6.83 -0.81 -2.71
N GLU A 143 -6.99 -0.94 -1.41
CA GLU A 143 -6.77 0.14 -0.45
C GLU A 143 -6.26 -0.39 0.89
N ASN A 144 -5.77 0.49 1.72
CA ASN A 144 -5.38 0.24 3.10
C ASN A 144 -5.41 1.56 3.89
N HIS A 145 -4.93 1.55 5.14
CA HIS A 145 -4.86 2.75 5.99
C HIS A 145 -3.93 3.86 5.47
N ASP A 146 -3.14 3.60 4.42
CA ASP A 146 -2.20 4.53 3.79
C ASP A 146 -2.55 4.88 2.33
N GLN A 147 -3.71 4.43 1.84
CA GLN A 147 -4.19 4.68 0.49
C GLN A 147 -5.58 5.34 0.51
N PRO A 148 -5.91 6.20 -0.46
CA PRO A 148 -7.27 6.73 -0.57
C PRO A 148 -8.27 5.62 -0.90
N ARG A 149 -9.56 5.90 -0.77
CA ARG A 149 -10.63 4.95 -1.05
C ARG A 149 -10.59 4.48 -2.52
N SER A 150 -10.65 3.18 -2.69
CA SER A 150 -10.49 2.52 -3.99
C SER A 150 -11.54 2.90 -5.01
N VAL A 151 -12.80 3.06 -4.59
CA VAL A 151 -13.89 3.47 -5.48
C VAL A 151 -13.64 4.85 -6.08
N SER A 152 -13.18 5.81 -5.28
CA SER A 152 -12.85 7.16 -5.76
C SER A 152 -11.62 7.18 -6.65
N ARG A 153 -10.65 6.31 -6.38
CA ARG A 153 -9.38 6.26 -7.10
C ARG A 153 -9.46 5.46 -8.41
N PHE A 154 -9.98 4.25 -8.36
CA PHE A 154 -9.98 3.27 -9.46
C PHE A 154 -11.34 3.07 -10.12
N GLY A 155 -12.41 3.52 -9.48
CA GLY A 155 -13.79 3.41 -9.96
C GLY A 155 -14.40 4.75 -10.37
N ASN A 156 -15.70 4.79 -10.24
CA ASN A 156 -16.51 5.99 -10.37
C ASN A 156 -17.37 6.11 -9.10
N ASP A 157 -17.12 7.13 -8.30
CA ASP A 157 -17.73 7.36 -6.99
C ASP A 157 -18.98 8.25 -7.02
N SER A 158 -19.50 8.57 -8.22
CA SER A 158 -20.82 9.20 -8.34
C SER A 158 -21.93 8.28 -7.82
N ASP A 159 -23.01 8.85 -7.32
CA ASP A 159 -24.14 8.11 -6.74
C ASP A 159 -24.65 7.00 -7.67
N GLU A 160 -24.67 7.25 -8.98
CA GLU A 160 -25.13 6.30 -10.00
C GLU A 160 -24.21 5.07 -10.12
N TYR A 161 -22.87 5.25 -9.98
CA TYR A 161 -21.90 4.21 -10.31
C TYR A 161 -21.09 3.68 -9.11
N ARG A 162 -21.21 4.28 -7.93
CA ARG A 162 -20.45 3.91 -6.74
C ARG A 162 -20.58 2.43 -6.39
N GLU A 163 -21.82 1.93 -6.31
CA GLU A 163 -22.08 0.54 -5.95
C GLU A 163 -21.56 -0.45 -7.00
N ILE A 164 -21.79 -0.15 -8.27
CA ILE A 164 -21.31 -0.99 -9.38
C ILE A 164 -19.79 -0.99 -9.43
N SER A 165 -19.14 0.16 -9.20
CA SER A 165 -17.68 0.27 -9.14
C SER A 165 -17.10 -0.53 -7.99
N ALA A 166 -17.67 -0.44 -6.78
CA ALA A 166 -17.25 -1.23 -5.64
C ALA A 166 -17.34 -2.73 -5.90
N LYS A 167 -18.47 -3.20 -6.45
CA LYS A 167 -18.66 -4.61 -6.84
C LYS A 167 -17.69 -5.07 -7.91
N MET A 168 -17.40 -4.24 -8.89
CA MET A 168 -16.43 -4.54 -9.96
C MET A 168 -15.01 -4.68 -9.37
N LEU A 169 -14.58 -3.76 -8.51
CA LEU A 169 -13.26 -3.81 -7.86
C LEU A 169 -13.14 -5.05 -6.96
N ALA A 170 -14.15 -5.34 -6.14
CA ALA A 170 -14.20 -6.54 -5.31
C ALA A 170 -14.12 -7.82 -6.17
N THR A 171 -14.89 -7.90 -7.25
CA THR A 171 -14.85 -9.02 -8.19
C THR A 171 -13.43 -9.22 -8.74
N CYS A 172 -12.77 -8.15 -9.13
CA CYS A 172 -11.43 -8.21 -9.70
C CYS A 172 -10.43 -8.90 -8.75
N ILE A 173 -10.33 -8.47 -7.49
CA ILE A 173 -9.34 -9.06 -6.57
C ILE A 173 -9.74 -10.45 -6.08
N HIS A 174 -11.05 -10.74 -5.94
CA HIS A 174 -11.49 -12.06 -5.48
C HIS A 174 -11.42 -13.15 -6.56
N MET A 175 -11.35 -12.77 -7.84
CA MET A 175 -11.24 -13.72 -8.96
C MET A 175 -9.78 -13.96 -9.41
N MET A 176 -8.80 -13.34 -8.77
CA MET A 176 -7.37 -13.60 -8.99
C MET A 176 -6.82 -14.62 -7.99
N GLN A 177 -5.72 -15.29 -8.34
CA GLN A 177 -5.02 -16.18 -7.42
C GLN A 177 -4.24 -15.36 -6.39
N GLY A 178 -4.57 -15.54 -5.11
CA GLY A 178 -3.95 -14.85 -3.99
C GLY A 178 -4.90 -14.69 -2.82
N THR A 179 -4.44 -14.03 -1.77
CA THR A 179 -5.26 -13.66 -0.62
C THR A 179 -5.78 -12.24 -0.81
N PRO A 180 -7.10 -12.03 -0.94
CA PRO A 180 -7.68 -10.69 -0.98
C PRO A 180 -7.68 -10.10 0.43
N TYR A 181 -7.15 -8.89 0.56
CA TYR A 181 -7.20 -8.07 1.77
C TYR A 181 -8.21 -6.97 1.56
N VAL A 182 -9.28 -7.01 2.33
CA VAL A 182 -10.38 -6.04 2.29
C VAL A 182 -10.21 -5.08 3.46
N TYR A 183 -10.00 -3.80 3.16
CA TYR A 183 -9.85 -2.78 4.19
C TYR A 183 -11.23 -2.37 4.74
N GLN A 184 -11.31 -2.03 6.03
CA GLN A 184 -12.57 -1.59 6.66
C GLN A 184 -13.24 -0.44 5.87
N GLY A 185 -14.51 -0.64 5.51
CA GLY A 185 -15.28 0.29 4.67
C GLY A 185 -15.20 0.03 3.17
N GLU A 186 -14.21 -0.74 2.70
CA GLU A 186 -14.13 -1.17 1.29
C GLU A 186 -15.32 -2.05 0.93
N GLU A 187 -15.77 -2.93 1.84
CA GLU A 187 -16.94 -3.78 1.69
C GLU A 187 -18.25 -3.00 1.54
N LEU A 188 -18.30 -1.77 2.06
CA LEU A 188 -19.43 -0.85 1.92
C LEU A 188 -19.31 0.06 0.68
N GLY A 189 -18.17 0.00 0.00
CA GLY A 189 -17.85 0.92 -1.09
C GLY A 189 -17.74 2.37 -0.59
N MET A 190 -17.10 2.59 0.56
CA MET A 190 -16.80 3.93 1.06
C MET A 190 -15.95 4.70 0.05
N THR A 191 -16.23 6.00 -0.07
CA THR A 191 -15.56 6.92 -0.98
C THR A 191 -14.66 7.89 -0.23
N ASN A 192 -13.84 8.66 -0.94
CA ASN A 192 -13.09 9.74 -0.37
C ASN A 192 -14.01 10.76 0.31
N CYS A 193 -13.52 11.36 1.39
CA CYS A 193 -14.21 12.44 2.09
C CYS A 193 -13.96 13.78 1.38
N PRO A 194 -14.97 14.65 1.25
CA PRO A 194 -14.83 15.96 0.63
C PRO A 194 -14.13 16.96 1.56
N PHE A 195 -12.84 16.78 1.81
CA PHE A 195 -12.01 17.72 2.55
C PHE A 195 -11.76 18.98 1.73
N ASN A 196 -12.21 20.15 2.21
CA ASN A 196 -12.21 21.39 1.47
C ASN A 196 -11.13 22.39 1.93
N THR A 197 -10.50 22.16 3.07
CA THR A 197 -9.45 23.03 3.62
C THR A 197 -8.32 22.18 4.18
N LEU A 198 -7.12 22.75 4.25
CA LEU A 198 -5.95 22.08 4.81
C LEU A 198 -6.17 21.66 6.27
N ASP A 199 -6.94 22.44 7.04
CA ASP A 199 -7.28 22.14 8.44
C ASP A 199 -8.11 20.87 8.64
N ASN A 200 -8.72 20.34 7.59
CA ASN A 200 -9.44 19.07 7.65
C ASN A 200 -8.49 17.85 7.68
N PHE A 201 -7.27 18.01 7.20
CA PHE A 201 -6.28 16.94 7.17
C PHE A 201 -5.57 16.80 8.51
N ARG A 202 -5.24 15.57 8.88
CA ARG A 202 -4.48 15.21 10.09
C ARG A 202 -3.19 14.49 9.76
N ASP A 203 -3.09 13.94 8.56
CA ASP A 203 -1.92 13.23 8.11
C ASP A 203 -0.78 14.19 7.79
N LEU A 204 0.34 14.02 8.52
CA LEU A 204 1.52 14.87 8.35
C LEU A 204 2.14 14.77 6.95
N GLU A 205 2.00 13.63 6.27
CA GLU A 205 2.51 13.49 4.91
C GLU A 205 1.79 14.45 3.94
N SER A 206 0.45 14.54 4.05
CA SER A 206 -0.36 15.46 3.24
C SER A 206 -0.05 16.92 3.57
N ILE A 207 0.03 17.27 4.85
CA ILE A 207 0.29 18.63 5.32
C ILE A 207 1.69 19.08 4.91
N ASN A 208 2.70 18.25 5.16
CA ASN A 208 4.09 18.58 4.80
C ASN A 208 4.26 18.72 3.29
N ALA A 209 3.68 17.78 2.51
CA ALA A 209 3.75 17.86 1.06
C ALA A 209 3.07 19.13 0.50
N PHE A 210 1.95 19.55 1.11
CA PHE A 210 1.30 20.81 0.74
C PHE A 210 2.28 21.98 0.89
N HIS A 211 2.88 22.15 2.07
CA HIS A 211 3.82 23.24 2.32
C HIS A 211 5.07 23.13 1.45
N GLU A 212 5.71 21.97 1.39
CA GLU A 212 6.95 21.79 0.64
C GLU A 212 6.78 22.07 -0.87
N LEU A 213 5.72 21.54 -1.49
CA LEU A 213 5.56 21.66 -2.93
C LEU A 213 5.03 23.04 -3.35
N THR A 214 4.23 23.70 -2.51
CA THR A 214 3.75 25.05 -2.79
C THR A 214 4.83 26.11 -2.53
N GLU A 215 5.57 26.04 -1.43
CA GLU A 215 6.68 26.93 -1.10
C GLU A 215 7.83 26.84 -2.12
N GLN A 216 8.08 25.64 -2.66
CA GLN A 216 9.05 25.44 -3.73
C GLN A 216 8.55 25.88 -5.12
N GLY A 217 7.30 26.32 -5.23
CA GLY A 217 6.69 26.70 -6.50
C GLY A 217 6.51 25.55 -7.49
N LYS A 218 6.52 24.31 -7.02
CA LYS A 218 6.33 23.10 -7.85
C LYS A 218 4.87 22.83 -8.17
N MET A 219 3.97 23.21 -7.27
CA MET A 219 2.52 23.10 -7.43
C MET A 219 1.85 24.39 -6.91
N THR A 220 0.68 24.72 -7.47
CA THR A 220 -0.19 25.75 -6.89
C THR A 220 -0.90 25.21 -5.64
N GLU A 221 -1.36 26.09 -4.75
CA GLU A 221 -2.16 25.67 -3.59
C GLU A 221 -3.44 24.94 -4.03
N GLU A 222 -4.09 25.39 -5.11
CA GLU A 222 -5.29 24.77 -5.66
C GLU A 222 -5.01 23.35 -6.16
N ASP A 223 -3.97 23.17 -6.98
CA ASP A 223 -3.59 21.84 -7.48
C ASP A 223 -3.18 20.90 -6.34
N MET A 224 -2.46 21.43 -5.33
CA MET A 224 -2.03 20.64 -4.21
C MET A 224 -3.21 20.24 -3.30
N MET A 225 -4.17 21.16 -3.04
CA MET A 225 -5.40 20.82 -2.34
C MET A 225 -6.21 19.73 -3.06
N ALA A 226 -6.33 19.83 -4.38
CA ALA A 226 -6.98 18.80 -5.19
C ALA A 226 -6.24 17.46 -5.09
N ALA A 227 -4.92 17.47 -5.13
CA ALA A 227 -4.08 16.28 -5.05
C ALA A 227 -4.17 15.58 -3.68
N ILE A 228 -4.05 16.32 -2.56
CA ILE A 228 -4.18 15.73 -1.23
C ILE A 228 -5.61 15.27 -0.93
N GLY A 229 -6.63 15.99 -1.40
CA GLY A 229 -8.02 15.55 -1.33
C GLY A 229 -8.26 14.23 -2.08
N TYR A 230 -7.56 14.02 -3.18
CA TYR A 230 -7.68 12.80 -3.98
C TYR A 230 -6.82 11.64 -3.47
N LYS A 231 -5.59 11.91 -3.00
CA LYS A 231 -4.58 10.91 -2.67
C LYS A 231 -4.23 10.79 -1.19
N GLY A 232 -4.70 11.72 -0.36
CA GLY A 232 -4.34 11.75 1.06
C GLY A 232 -4.86 10.56 1.85
N ARG A 233 -4.07 10.12 2.81
CA ARG A 233 -4.38 8.98 3.69
C ARG A 233 -5.57 9.24 4.62
N ASP A 234 -5.89 10.50 4.90
CA ASP A 234 -7.06 10.86 5.72
C ASP A 234 -8.36 10.29 5.16
N ASN A 235 -8.46 10.10 3.83
CA ASN A 235 -9.61 9.47 3.19
C ASN A 235 -9.91 8.05 3.69
N ALA A 236 -8.88 7.29 4.05
CA ALA A 236 -9.02 5.94 4.59
C ALA A 236 -9.20 5.92 6.12
N ARG A 237 -9.06 7.08 6.79
CA ARG A 237 -9.05 7.21 8.25
C ARG A 237 -10.28 7.93 8.79
N THR A 238 -11.33 8.05 7.97
CA THR A 238 -12.65 8.51 8.39
C THR A 238 -13.33 7.45 9.26
N PRO A 239 -14.25 7.83 10.15
CA PRO A 239 -15.03 6.88 10.95
C PRO A 239 -15.76 5.85 10.08
N MET A 240 -15.81 4.61 10.57
CA MET A 240 -16.53 3.52 9.93
C MET A 240 -18.03 3.80 9.95
N GLN A 241 -18.71 3.51 8.85
CA GLN A 241 -20.17 3.61 8.74
C GLN A 241 -20.79 2.27 9.15
N TRP A 242 -21.33 2.22 10.39
CA TRP A 242 -21.88 0.97 10.95
C TRP A 242 -23.34 0.72 10.60
N ASP A 243 -24.11 1.79 10.34
CA ASP A 243 -25.51 1.71 9.94
C ASP A 243 -25.92 2.95 9.12
N ASP A 244 -27.21 3.04 8.76
CA ASP A 244 -27.80 4.11 7.97
C ASP A 244 -28.45 5.23 8.83
N SER A 245 -28.20 5.23 10.13
CA SER A 245 -28.65 6.29 11.01
C SER A 245 -27.90 7.61 10.79
N ALA A 246 -28.42 8.70 11.37
CA ALA A 246 -27.69 9.96 11.43
C ALA A 246 -26.32 9.73 12.12
N TYR A 247 -25.23 10.16 11.48
CA TYR A 247 -23.84 9.95 11.91
C TYR A 247 -23.31 8.51 11.78
N ALA A 248 -24.08 7.61 11.18
CA ALA A 248 -23.66 6.24 10.86
C ALA A 248 -23.23 5.37 12.06
N GLY A 249 -23.84 5.58 13.24
CA GLY A 249 -23.62 4.77 14.46
C GLY A 249 -22.75 5.40 15.53
#